data_656dbf9051e1a79d9bb617ea9c0379b4
#
_entry.id   656dbf9051e1a79d9bb617ea9c0379b4
#
_cell.length_a   1.000
_cell.length_b   1.000
_cell.length_c   1.000
_cell.angle_alpha   90.00
_cell.angle_beta   90.00
_cell.angle_gamma   90.00
#
_symmetry.space_group_name_H-M   'P 1'
#
loop_
_entity.id
_entity.type
_entity.pdbx_description
1 polymer ?
#
loop_
_entity_poly.entity_id
_entity_poly.type
_entity_poly.pdbx_seq_one_letter_code
_entity_poly.pdbx_strand_id
1 'polypeptide(L)'
;EIASCLVGSEMCIRDRYRHFHFFDSLVIKPAKPELSTAENILQMLRPNGKYTPLEARVLDAALVLHAEHGGGNNSTFTNHVVTSSGTDTYSAVAASIASLKGPRHGGANLKVQQMFADLHEHVTDLEDDDQIQEYLQAVLRGDAFDHSGLIYGMGHAVYTLSDPREVILKDYAQKLAESKGMLKEYSLYDRVERIGTQLLSHRNHVVKPICANVDFYSGFIYTMLGIPEELFTPIFAISRIAGWSAHRLEELVNRGKIIRPAYKYVGHHRPFVDAKDRGTTEK
;
A
#
# COMPACT_ATOMS: atom_id res chain seq x y z
N GLU A 1 8.04 -22.07 10.92
CA GLU A 1 7.63 -21.84 9.51
C GLU A 1 7.33 -20.38 9.21
N ILE A 2 6.54 -19.66 10.05
CA ILE A 2 6.22 -18.25 9.85
C ILE A 2 7.47 -17.36 9.85
N ALA A 3 8.40 -17.59 10.78
CA ALA A 3 9.68 -16.85 10.84
C ALA A 3 10.54 -17.07 9.59
N SER A 4 10.55 -18.28 9.02
CA SER A 4 11.31 -18.58 7.80
C SER A 4 10.69 -17.94 6.55
N CYS A 5 9.38 -17.74 6.50
CA CYS A 5 8.72 -16.98 5.44
C CYS A 5 9.10 -15.49 5.47
N LEU A 6 9.24 -14.89 6.64
CA LEU A 6 9.69 -13.51 6.81
C LEU A 6 11.13 -13.34 6.31
N VAL A 7 12.06 -14.12 6.84
CA VAL A 7 13.49 -14.03 6.50
C VAL A 7 13.76 -14.35 5.02
N GLY A 8 13.06 -15.33 4.45
CA GLY A 8 13.23 -15.70 3.04
C GLY A 8 12.74 -14.65 2.06
N SER A 9 11.66 -13.93 2.37
CA SER A 9 11.09 -12.88 1.50
C SER A 9 11.99 -11.66 1.39
N GLU A 10 12.58 -11.22 2.50
CA GLU A 10 13.49 -10.07 2.55
C GLU A 10 14.73 -10.29 1.68
N MET A 11 15.34 -11.48 1.79
CA MET A 11 16.54 -11.83 1.00
C MET A 11 16.26 -11.94 -0.49
N CYS A 12 15.19 -12.62 -0.89
CA CYS A 12 14.88 -12.84 -2.30
C CYS A 12 14.53 -11.55 -3.04
N ILE A 13 13.78 -10.64 -2.43
CA ILE A 13 13.37 -9.38 -3.05
C ILE A 13 14.59 -8.51 -3.33
N ARG A 14 15.47 -8.34 -2.36
CA ARG A 14 16.68 -7.53 -2.51
C ARG A 14 17.65 -8.06 -3.56
N ASP A 15 18.00 -9.34 -3.45
CA ASP A 15 19.07 -9.92 -4.29
C ASP A 15 18.67 -9.91 -5.75
N ARG A 16 17.41 -10.21 -6.05
CA ARG A 16 16.85 -10.13 -7.40
C ARG A 16 16.75 -8.69 -7.88
N TYR A 17 16.32 -7.75 -7.02
CA TYR A 17 16.22 -6.35 -7.39
C TYR A 17 17.60 -5.79 -7.78
N ARG A 18 18.61 -5.96 -6.95
CA ARG A 18 19.96 -5.47 -7.25
C ARG A 18 20.58 -6.15 -8.45
N HIS A 19 20.49 -7.46 -8.57
CA HIS A 19 21.00 -8.19 -9.73
C HIS A 19 20.33 -7.72 -11.03
N PHE A 20 19.03 -7.52 -11.01
CA PHE A 20 18.27 -7.13 -12.20
C PHE A 20 18.52 -5.67 -12.63
N HIS A 21 18.59 -4.72 -11.67
CA HIS A 21 18.67 -3.30 -11.99
C HIS A 21 20.08 -2.73 -12.08
N PHE A 22 21.07 -3.34 -11.44
CA PHE A 22 22.42 -2.79 -11.40
C PHE A 22 23.46 -3.63 -12.17
N PHE A 23 23.06 -4.75 -12.75
CA PHE A 23 23.96 -5.71 -13.44
C PHE A 23 25.20 -6.11 -12.61
N ASP A 24 25.14 -5.90 -11.32
CA ASP A 24 26.18 -6.25 -10.37
C ASP A 24 26.22 -7.75 -10.12
N SER A 25 27.36 -8.23 -9.71
CA SER A 25 27.49 -9.59 -9.16
C SER A 25 26.45 -9.80 -8.07
N LEU A 26 25.82 -10.96 -8.02
CA LEU A 26 24.88 -11.33 -6.95
C LEU A 26 25.57 -11.24 -5.61
N VAL A 27 25.41 -10.12 -4.92
CA VAL A 27 25.97 -9.91 -3.56
C VAL A 27 24.90 -10.26 -2.54
N ILE A 28 24.98 -11.47 -2.01
CA ILE A 28 24.11 -11.90 -0.92
C ILE A 28 24.61 -11.29 0.38
N LYS A 29 23.82 -10.39 0.98
CA LYS A 29 24.04 -9.91 2.34
C LYS A 29 23.08 -10.66 3.27
N PRO A 30 23.59 -11.56 4.13
CA PRO A 30 22.73 -12.28 5.05
C PRO A 30 22.08 -11.33 6.06
N ALA A 31 20.86 -11.66 6.46
CA ALA A 31 20.24 -10.99 7.61
C ALA A 31 21.09 -11.25 8.87
N LYS A 32 21.16 -10.26 9.74
CA LYS A 32 21.89 -10.30 11.00
C LYS A 32 20.90 -10.48 12.14
N PRO A 33 21.02 -11.56 12.93
CA PRO A 33 20.06 -11.86 14.00
C PRO A 33 19.97 -10.77 15.09
N GLU A 34 21.03 -10.00 15.26
CA GLU A 34 21.10 -8.91 16.24
C GLU A 34 20.38 -7.63 15.80
N LEU A 35 20.01 -7.51 14.51
CA LEU A 35 19.34 -6.36 13.95
C LEU A 35 17.83 -6.59 13.88
N SER A 36 17.06 -5.50 14.01
CA SER A 36 15.62 -5.52 13.76
C SER A 36 15.30 -5.78 12.26
N THR A 37 14.06 -6.09 11.95
CA THR A 37 13.60 -6.25 10.55
C THR A 37 13.89 -4.99 9.73
N ALA A 38 13.58 -3.81 10.27
CA ALA A 38 13.82 -2.54 9.59
C ALA A 38 15.32 -2.30 9.32
N GLU A 39 16.16 -2.55 10.30
CA GLU A 39 17.61 -2.43 10.19
C GLU A 39 18.17 -3.41 9.14
N ASN A 40 17.71 -4.65 9.17
CA ASN A 40 18.08 -5.65 8.18
C ASN A 40 17.67 -5.22 6.75
N ILE A 41 16.44 -4.71 6.55
CA ILE A 41 16.01 -4.20 5.25
C ILE A 41 16.96 -3.08 4.78
N LEU A 42 17.22 -2.09 5.61
CA LEU A 42 18.08 -0.95 5.25
C LEU A 42 19.53 -1.36 4.96
N GLN A 43 20.13 -2.19 5.81
CA GLN A 43 21.51 -2.64 5.60
C GLN A 43 21.65 -3.54 4.36
N MET A 44 20.61 -4.29 4.06
CA MET A 44 20.59 -5.15 2.88
C MET A 44 20.37 -4.36 1.59
N LEU A 45 19.44 -3.42 1.55
CA LEU A 45 19.14 -2.62 0.35
C LEU A 45 20.29 -1.69 -0.05
N ARG A 46 20.99 -1.12 0.92
CA ARG A 46 22.02 -0.11 0.67
C ARG A 46 23.37 -0.74 0.30
N PRO A 47 24.06 -0.27 -0.75
CA PRO A 47 25.37 -0.79 -1.14
C PRO A 47 26.38 -0.79 0.00
N ASN A 48 26.44 0.29 0.76
CA ASN A 48 27.34 0.46 1.90
C ASN A 48 26.84 -0.15 3.22
N GLY A 49 25.57 -0.60 3.26
CA GLY A 49 24.92 -1.15 4.46
C GLY A 49 24.69 -0.14 5.59
N LYS A 50 24.88 1.18 5.35
CA LYS A 50 24.80 2.19 6.40
C LYS A 50 23.39 2.78 6.48
N TYR A 51 22.94 3.03 7.69
CA TYR A 51 21.69 3.73 8.01
C TYR A 51 21.84 4.48 9.33
N THR A 52 20.96 5.44 9.57
CA THR A 52 20.92 6.17 10.86
C THR A 52 19.89 5.54 11.79
N PRO A 53 20.01 5.75 13.11
CA PRO A 53 18.99 5.28 14.07
C PRO A 53 17.59 5.85 13.78
N LEU A 54 17.50 7.07 13.25
CA LEU A 54 16.22 7.66 12.85
C LEU A 54 15.61 6.91 11.66
N GLU A 55 16.37 6.63 10.62
CA GLU A 55 15.91 5.88 9.44
C GLU A 55 15.39 4.49 9.83
N ALA A 56 16.11 3.79 10.69
CA ALA A 56 15.68 2.47 11.18
C ALA A 56 14.35 2.58 11.95
N ARG A 57 14.23 3.55 12.85
CA ARG A 57 13.00 3.77 13.64
C ARG A 57 11.82 4.15 12.77
N VAL A 58 12.02 5.00 11.76
CA VAL A 58 10.96 5.42 10.84
C VAL A 58 10.47 4.23 10.01
N LEU A 59 11.37 3.41 9.48
CA LEU A 59 10.99 2.22 8.73
C LEU A 59 10.30 1.20 9.64
N ASP A 60 10.80 0.99 10.86
CA ASP A 60 10.19 0.08 11.83
C ASP A 60 8.74 0.51 12.16
N ALA A 61 8.52 1.80 12.43
CA ALA A 61 7.19 2.33 12.64
C ALA A 61 6.28 2.10 11.42
N ALA A 62 6.76 2.34 10.20
CA ALA A 62 6.01 2.08 8.98
C ALA A 62 5.64 0.60 8.84
N LEU A 63 6.56 -0.32 9.13
CA LEU A 63 6.29 -1.75 9.12
C LEU A 63 5.23 -2.14 10.16
N VAL A 64 5.31 -1.62 11.39
CA VAL A 64 4.30 -1.87 12.43
C VAL A 64 2.93 -1.38 12.00
N LEU A 65 2.82 -0.17 11.43
CA LEU A 65 1.55 0.42 11.00
C LEU A 65 0.92 -0.30 9.79
N HIS A 66 1.72 -0.97 8.98
CA HIS A 66 1.24 -1.78 7.87
C HIS A 66 0.95 -3.25 8.24
N ALA A 67 1.42 -3.72 9.41
CA ALA A 67 1.36 -5.13 9.79
C ALA A 67 -0.06 -5.68 9.86
N GLU A 68 -1.04 -4.85 10.25
CA GLU A 68 -2.43 -5.29 10.44
C GLU A 68 -3.43 -4.18 10.04
N HIS A 69 -4.58 -4.57 9.53
CA HIS A 69 -5.67 -3.64 9.19
C HIS A 69 -7.08 -4.28 9.29
N GLY A 70 -7.22 -5.32 10.07
CA GLY A 70 -8.48 -6.02 10.29
C GLY A 70 -8.85 -7.06 9.24
N GLY A 71 -9.64 -8.02 9.63
CA GLY A 71 -10.04 -9.17 8.82
C GLY A 71 -10.85 -8.83 7.56
N GLY A 72 -11.46 -7.63 7.50
CA GLY A 72 -12.19 -7.14 6.32
C GLY A 72 -11.31 -6.55 5.22
N ASN A 73 -10.01 -6.35 5.45
CA ASN A 73 -9.07 -5.96 4.41
C ASN A 73 -9.00 -7.03 3.31
N ASN A 74 -8.96 -6.63 2.03
CA ASN A 74 -9.12 -7.57 0.91
C ASN A 74 -8.13 -8.74 0.94
N SER A 75 -6.84 -8.49 1.19
CA SER A 75 -5.85 -9.57 1.26
C SER A 75 -5.98 -10.41 2.53
N THR A 76 -6.39 -9.83 3.65
CA THR A 76 -6.66 -10.55 4.91
C THR A 76 -7.93 -11.41 4.75
N PHE A 77 -8.99 -10.87 4.16
CA PHE A 77 -10.20 -11.64 3.86
C PHE A 77 -9.90 -12.80 2.90
N THR A 78 -9.09 -12.58 1.88
CA THR A 78 -8.60 -13.64 0.99
C THR A 78 -7.88 -14.73 1.79
N ASN A 79 -7.04 -14.36 2.76
CA ASN A 79 -6.37 -15.29 3.65
C ASN A 79 -7.36 -16.15 4.44
N HIS A 80 -8.39 -15.53 5.04
CA HIS A 80 -9.47 -16.25 5.73
C HIS A 80 -10.19 -17.24 4.81
N VAL A 81 -10.62 -16.77 3.64
CA VAL A 81 -11.35 -17.60 2.67
C VAL A 81 -10.53 -18.84 2.28
N VAL A 82 -9.26 -18.63 1.92
CA VAL A 82 -8.36 -19.71 1.49
C VAL A 82 -8.01 -20.64 2.66
N THR A 83 -7.76 -20.08 3.85
CA THR A 83 -7.50 -20.85 5.07
C THR A 83 -8.68 -21.72 5.45
N SER A 84 -9.91 -21.21 5.35
CA SER A 84 -11.13 -21.95 5.69
C SER A 84 -11.36 -23.20 4.84
N SER A 85 -10.70 -23.29 3.68
CA SER A 85 -10.73 -24.49 2.83
C SER A 85 -9.82 -25.62 3.33
N GLY A 86 -8.99 -25.37 4.35
CA GLY A 86 -8.04 -26.34 4.90
C GLY A 86 -6.69 -26.40 4.18
N THR A 87 -6.36 -25.41 3.37
CA THR A 87 -5.08 -25.36 2.64
C THR A 87 -3.89 -25.08 3.56
N ASP A 88 -2.67 -25.25 3.03
CA ASP A 88 -1.42 -24.98 3.72
C ASP A 88 -1.13 -23.47 3.88
N THR A 89 -0.13 -23.16 4.71
CA THR A 89 0.25 -21.78 5.03
C THR A 89 0.81 -21.02 3.81
N TYR A 90 1.60 -21.69 2.98
CA TYR A 90 2.22 -21.04 1.82
C TYR A 90 1.18 -20.64 0.78
N SER A 91 0.22 -21.53 0.51
CA SER A 91 -0.92 -21.28 -0.39
C SER A 91 -1.79 -20.11 0.11
N ALA A 92 -2.08 -20.04 1.41
CA ALA A 92 -2.85 -18.95 1.99
C ALA A 92 -2.12 -17.60 1.89
N VAL A 93 -0.81 -17.58 2.19
CA VAL A 93 0.02 -16.37 2.05
C VAL A 93 0.17 -15.97 0.58
N ALA A 94 0.40 -16.92 -0.33
CA ALA A 94 0.50 -16.64 -1.75
C ALA A 94 -0.78 -15.99 -2.31
N ALA A 95 -1.96 -16.48 -1.90
CA ALA A 95 -3.24 -15.89 -2.26
C ALA A 95 -3.39 -14.46 -1.71
N SER A 96 -2.94 -14.22 -0.48
CA SER A 96 -2.94 -12.90 0.13
C SER A 96 -2.03 -11.91 -0.60
N ILE A 97 -0.83 -12.35 -1.01
CA ILE A 97 0.09 -11.56 -1.83
C ILE A 97 -0.52 -11.25 -3.20
N ALA A 98 -1.18 -12.23 -3.84
CA ALA A 98 -1.86 -12.00 -5.11
C ALA A 98 -2.96 -10.94 -5.01
N SER A 99 -3.72 -10.93 -3.90
CA SER A 99 -4.69 -9.89 -3.60
C SER A 99 -4.02 -8.53 -3.37
N LEU A 100 -2.96 -8.48 -2.54
CA LEU A 100 -2.25 -7.24 -2.22
C LEU A 100 -1.58 -6.62 -3.46
N LYS A 101 -1.06 -7.44 -4.39
CA LYS A 101 -0.43 -6.99 -5.63
C LYS A 101 -1.35 -6.14 -6.52
N GLY A 102 -2.67 -6.27 -6.36
CA GLY A 102 -3.63 -5.53 -7.16
C GLY A 102 -3.48 -4.01 -7.00
N PRO A 103 -3.56 -3.23 -8.11
CA PRO A 103 -3.31 -1.78 -8.08
C PRO A 103 -4.31 -1.00 -7.21
N ARG A 104 -5.48 -1.57 -6.94
CA ARG A 104 -6.49 -0.98 -6.05
C ARG A 104 -6.28 -1.30 -4.57
N HIS A 105 -5.26 -2.10 -4.23
CA HIS A 105 -4.97 -2.50 -2.86
C HIS A 105 -3.58 -2.06 -2.43
N GLY A 106 -2.52 -2.75 -2.85
CA GLY A 106 -1.15 -2.45 -2.42
C GLY A 106 -0.43 -1.38 -3.23
N GLY A 107 -1.07 -0.79 -4.25
CA GLY A 107 -0.45 0.19 -5.13
C GLY A 107 -0.77 1.66 -4.79
N ALA A 108 -1.49 1.93 -3.70
CA ALA A 108 -1.97 3.27 -3.41
C ALA A 108 -0.84 4.26 -3.09
N ASN A 109 0.16 3.85 -2.31
CA ASN A 109 1.31 4.69 -1.99
C ASN A 109 2.18 5.03 -3.21
N LEU A 110 2.33 4.10 -4.15
CA LEU A 110 3.00 4.36 -5.42
C LEU A 110 2.22 5.39 -6.26
N LYS A 111 0.90 5.28 -6.28
CA LYS A 111 0.04 6.26 -6.97
C LYS A 111 0.13 7.66 -6.36
N VAL A 112 0.30 7.77 -5.04
CA VAL A 112 0.59 9.05 -4.39
C VAL A 112 1.89 9.64 -4.94
N GLN A 113 2.98 8.86 -4.99
CA GLN A 113 4.26 9.35 -5.52
C GLN A 113 4.15 9.80 -6.98
N GLN A 114 3.46 9.03 -7.81
CA GLN A 114 3.24 9.38 -9.22
C GLN A 114 2.41 10.65 -9.37
N MET A 115 1.40 10.88 -8.52
CA MET A 115 0.60 12.10 -8.50
C MET A 115 1.45 13.32 -8.09
N PHE A 116 2.34 13.18 -7.11
CA PHE A 116 3.26 14.25 -6.73
C PHE A 116 4.29 14.53 -7.82
N ALA A 117 4.79 13.51 -8.53
CA ALA A 117 5.67 13.71 -9.69
C ALA A 117 4.96 14.49 -10.80
N ASP A 118 3.73 14.14 -11.14
CA ASP A 118 2.90 14.86 -12.12
C ASP A 118 2.59 16.30 -11.64
N LEU A 119 2.35 16.52 -10.36
CA LEU A 119 2.17 17.86 -9.78
C LEU A 119 3.42 18.72 -9.95
N HIS A 120 4.62 18.17 -9.70
CA HIS A 120 5.88 18.87 -9.93
C HIS A 120 6.10 19.27 -11.39
N GLU A 121 5.57 18.52 -12.35
CA GLU A 121 5.67 18.84 -13.78
C GLU A 121 4.69 19.93 -14.23
N HIS A 122 3.54 20.07 -13.56
CA HIS A 122 2.45 20.92 -14.00
C HIS A 122 2.26 22.21 -13.18
N VAL A 123 2.73 22.24 -11.92
CA VAL A 123 2.64 23.39 -11.03
C VAL A 123 3.98 24.14 -11.01
N THR A 124 3.97 25.42 -11.38
CA THR A 124 5.18 26.22 -11.49
C THR A 124 5.66 26.77 -10.16
N ASP A 125 4.76 27.09 -9.26
CA ASP A 125 5.07 27.53 -7.89
C ASP A 125 4.40 26.59 -6.86
N LEU A 126 5.22 25.73 -6.27
CA LEU A 126 4.78 24.75 -5.27
C LEU A 126 4.53 25.36 -3.88
N GLU A 127 4.78 26.65 -3.71
CA GLU A 127 4.44 27.40 -2.49
C GLU A 127 3.11 28.17 -2.65
N ASP A 128 2.54 28.21 -3.86
CA ASP A 128 1.27 28.84 -4.18
C ASP A 128 0.10 27.85 -4.00
N ASP A 129 -0.70 28.08 -2.97
CA ASP A 129 -1.87 27.25 -2.66
C ASP A 129 -2.95 27.29 -3.77
N ASP A 130 -3.08 28.39 -4.50
CA ASP A 130 -4.10 28.52 -5.56
C ASP A 130 -3.72 27.65 -6.77
N GLN A 131 -2.45 27.58 -7.15
CA GLN A 131 -1.97 26.70 -8.23
C GLN A 131 -2.11 25.23 -7.84
N ILE A 132 -1.77 24.86 -6.61
CA ILE A 132 -1.97 23.50 -6.10
C ILE A 132 -3.45 23.13 -6.12
N GLN A 133 -4.32 24.06 -5.69
CA GLN A 133 -5.77 23.84 -5.69
C GLN A 133 -6.32 23.65 -7.11
N GLU A 134 -5.88 24.45 -8.06
CA GLU A 134 -6.29 24.33 -9.46
C GLU A 134 -5.88 22.97 -10.05
N TYR A 135 -4.65 22.53 -9.81
CA TYR A 135 -4.16 21.20 -10.21
C TYR A 135 -5.01 20.08 -9.59
N LEU A 136 -5.24 20.11 -8.27
CA LEU A 136 -6.06 19.09 -7.60
C LEU A 136 -7.51 19.08 -8.08
N GLN A 137 -8.07 20.23 -8.44
CA GLN A 137 -9.38 20.31 -9.07
C GLN A 137 -9.37 19.68 -10.47
N ALA A 138 -8.31 19.89 -11.27
CA ALA A 138 -8.14 19.23 -12.56
C ALA A 138 -8.06 17.70 -12.41
N VAL A 139 -7.29 17.20 -11.42
CA VAL A 139 -7.25 15.78 -11.07
C VAL A 139 -8.66 15.26 -10.75
N LEU A 140 -9.41 15.97 -9.90
CA LEU A 140 -10.77 15.57 -9.51
C LEU A 140 -11.78 15.57 -10.66
N ARG A 141 -11.60 16.43 -11.68
CA ARG A 141 -12.40 16.40 -12.89
C ARG A 141 -12.01 15.30 -13.88
N GLY A 142 -10.86 14.69 -13.69
CA GLY A 142 -10.26 13.74 -14.63
C GLY A 142 -9.53 14.41 -15.80
N ASP A 143 -9.12 15.67 -15.64
CA ASP A 143 -8.43 16.45 -16.67
C ASP A 143 -6.90 16.37 -16.52
N ALA A 144 -6.38 15.89 -15.38
CA ALA A 144 -4.95 15.78 -15.07
C ALA A 144 -4.60 14.41 -14.49
N PHE A 145 -3.29 14.13 -14.42
CA PHE A 145 -2.71 12.91 -13.93
C PHE A 145 -3.23 11.68 -14.69
N ASP A 146 -3.78 10.67 -14.01
CA ASP A 146 -4.23 9.40 -14.60
C ASP A 146 -5.72 9.39 -15.00
N HIS A 147 -6.36 10.53 -15.02
CA HIS A 147 -7.77 10.73 -15.39
C HIS A 147 -8.77 9.94 -14.55
N SER A 148 -8.37 9.40 -13.40
CA SER A 148 -9.25 8.63 -12.51
C SER A 148 -10.25 9.47 -11.72
N GLY A 149 -10.02 10.78 -11.61
CA GLY A 149 -10.80 11.69 -10.76
C GLY A 149 -10.55 11.47 -9.27
N LEU A 150 -9.40 10.91 -8.88
CA LEU A 150 -9.03 10.59 -7.50
C LEU A 150 -7.78 11.35 -7.07
N ILE A 151 -7.84 11.98 -5.90
CA ILE A 151 -6.64 12.39 -5.16
C ILE A 151 -6.20 11.19 -4.34
N TYR A 152 -5.10 10.56 -4.75
CA TYR A 152 -4.61 9.35 -4.10
C TYR A 152 -4.09 9.62 -2.68
N GLY A 153 -4.21 8.64 -1.81
CA GLY A 153 -3.86 8.78 -0.40
C GLY A 153 -4.91 9.53 0.44
N MET A 154 -6.04 9.94 -0.16
CA MET A 154 -7.13 10.63 0.52
C MET A 154 -8.36 9.73 0.65
N GLY A 155 -8.97 9.73 1.84
CA GLY A 155 -10.14 8.93 2.15
C GLY A 155 -9.83 7.53 2.64
N HIS A 156 -10.74 6.98 3.45
CA HIS A 156 -10.63 5.64 3.99
C HIS A 156 -12.02 5.03 4.25
N ALA A 157 -12.14 3.72 4.07
CA ALA A 157 -13.41 3.01 4.29
C ALA A 157 -13.87 3.04 5.76
N VAL A 158 -12.93 3.05 6.71
CA VAL A 158 -13.17 3.00 8.15
C VAL A 158 -12.94 4.36 8.81
N TYR A 159 -11.79 4.99 8.55
CA TYR A 159 -11.41 6.25 9.18
C TYR A 159 -11.99 7.44 8.40
N THR A 160 -12.72 8.31 9.10
CA THR A 160 -13.36 9.48 8.48
C THR A 160 -12.85 10.80 9.03
N LEU A 161 -12.54 10.86 10.32
CA LEU A 161 -12.03 12.06 10.97
C LEU A 161 -10.51 12.17 10.83
N SER A 162 -9.81 11.09 11.10
CA SER A 162 -8.36 10.99 10.98
C SER A 162 -7.97 9.51 10.93
N ASP A 163 -6.95 9.15 10.16
CA ASP A 163 -6.31 7.84 10.21
C ASP A 163 -5.16 7.91 11.24
N PRO A 164 -5.25 7.23 12.38
CA PRO A 164 -4.20 7.31 13.41
C PRO A 164 -2.83 6.85 12.92
N ARG A 165 -2.79 6.02 11.88
CA ARG A 165 -1.54 5.54 11.27
C ARG A 165 -0.89 6.65 10.43
N GLU A 166 -1.70 7.40 9.69
CA GLU A 166 -1.26 8.55 8.91
C GLU A 166 -0.66 9.63 9.85
N VAL A 167 -1.35 9.98 10.94
CA VAL A 167 -0.86 10.96 11.93
C VAL A 167 0.53 10.61 12.46
N ILE A 168 0.77 9.33 12.77
CA ILE A 168 2.07 8.84 13.21
C ILE A 168 3.11 8.96 12.10
N LEU A 169 2.78 8.53 10.87
CA LEU A 169 3.70 8.62 9.75
C LEU A 169 4.02 10.06 9.36
N LYS A 170 3.06 10.97 9.45
CA LYS A 170 3.24 12.40 9.22
C LYS A 170 4.31 12.99 10.16
N ASP A 171 4.26 12.69 11.45
CA ASP A 171 5.25 13.11 12.43
C ASP A 171 6.66 12.56 12.11
N TYR A 172 6.74 11.28 11.74
CA TYR A 172 8.00 10.67 11.31
C TYR A 172 8.50 11.23 9.98
N ALA A 173 7.61 11.50 9.02
CA ALA A 173 7.96 12.11 7.75
C ALA A 173 8.58 13.49 7.95
N GLN A 174 8.02 14.31 8.84
CA GLN A 174 8.58 15.63 9.18
C GLN A 174 10.01 15.52 9.75
N LYS A 175 10.21 14.67 10.77
CA LYS A 175 11.51 14.45 11.39
C LYS A 175 12.55 13.92 10.41
N LEU A 176 12.14 13.01 9.53
CA LEU A 176 13.04 12.45 8.52
C LEU A 176 13.36 13.50 7.44
N ALA A 177 12.37 14.27 6.98
CA ALA A 177 12.55 15.35 6.02
C ALA A 177 13.50 16.44 6.55
N GLU A 178 13.39 16.79 7.84
CA GLU A 178 14.33 17.71 8.51
C GLU A 178 15.76 17.14 8.45
N SER A 179 15.95 15.88 8.81
CA SER A 179 17.27 15.23 8.81
C SER A 179 17.89 15.08 7.42
N LYS A 180 17.05 15.08 6.37
CA LYS A 180 17.46 14.92 4.97
C LYS A 180 17.52 16.25 4.20
N GLY A 181 17.14 17.37 4.81
CA GLY A 181 17.03 18.67 4.13
C GLY A 181 15.87 18.76 3.13
N MET A 182 14.82 17.96 3.32
CA MET A 182 13.65 17.87 2.44
C MET A 182 12.37 18.51 3.02
N LEU A 183 12.53 19.50 3.90
CA LEU A 183 11.38 20.16 4.53
C LEU A 183 10.48 20.90 3.53
N LYS A 184 11.00 21.38 2.40
CA LYS A 184 10.18 21.98 1.35
C LYS A 184 9.22 20.96 0.74
N GLU A 185 9.70 19.76 0.48
CA GLU A 185 8.88 18.66 -0.04
C GLU A 185 7.83 18.23 0.99
N TYR A 186 8.22 18.10 2.26
CA TYR A 186 7.26 17.83 3.33
C TYR A 186 6.17 18.91 3.41
N SER A 187 6.53 20.20 3.26
CA SER A 187 5.56 21.30 3.25
C SER A 187 4.58 21.17 2.08
N LEU A 188 5.03 20.70 0.91
CA LEU A 188 4.16 20.43 -0.23
C LEU A 188 3.14 19.33 0.11
N TYR A 189 3.59 18.22 0.72
CA TYR A 189 2.67 17.16 1.18
C TYR A 189 1.62 17.70 2.15
N ASP A 190 2.02 18.50 3.14
CA ASP A 190 1.10 19.11 4.12
C ASP A 190 0.08 20.05 3.45
N ARG A 191 0.48 20.84 2.45
CA ARG A 191 -0.41 21.70 1.64
C ARG A 191 -1.39 20.88 0.84
N VAL A 192 -0.92 19.85 0.12
CA VAL A 192 -1.77 18.97 -0.70
C VAL A 192 -2.79 18.24 0.17
N GLU A 193 -2.39 17.75 1.34
CA GLU A 193 -3.31 17.14 2.31
C GLU A 193 -4.41 18.11 2.72
N ARG A 194 -4.04 19.30 3.15
CA ARG A 194 -4.97 20.34 3.62
C ARG A 194 -5.94 20.76 2.52
N ILE A 195 -5.43 21.08 1.34
CA ILE A 195 -6.23 21.54 0.20
C ILE A 195 -7.11 20.38 -0.32
N GLY A 196 -6.57 19.18 -0.45
CA GLY A 196 -7.30 17.99 -0.88
C GLY A 196 -8.45 17.64 0.07
N THR A 197 -8.22 17.72 1.39
CA THR A 197 -9.28 17.53 2.40
C THR A 197 -10.41 18.54 2.22
N GLN A 198 -10.10 19.81 1.99
CA GLN A 198 -11.10 20.85 1.77
C GLN A 198 -11.92 20.60 0.48
N LEU A 199 -11.24 20.32 -0.64
CA LEU A 199 -11.90 20.08 -1.94
C LEU A 199 -12.84 18.86 -1.89
N LEU A 200 -12.39 17.76 -1.28
CA LEU A 200 -13.19 16.53 -1.18
C LEU A 200 -14.39 16.71 -0.24
N SER A 201 -14.23 17.47 0.84
CA SER A 201 -15.33 17.76 1.78
C SER A 201 -16.42 18.60 1.13
N HIS A 202 -16.08 19.55 0.25
CA HIS A 202 -17.07 20.35 -0.48
C HIS A 202 -17.77 19.59 -1.60
N ARG A 203 -17.05 18.70 -2.31
CA ARG A 203 -17.59 17.98 -3.48
C ARG A 203 -18.71 17.02 -3.12
N ASN A 204 -18.64 16.37 -1.98
CA ASN A 204 -19.50 15.23 -1.70
C ASN A 204 -20.84 15.59 -1.06
N HIS A 205 -21.12 16.85 -0.67
CA HIS A 205 -22.27 17.22 0.18
C HIS A 205 -22.48 16.26 1.36
N VAL A 206 -21.46 15.47 1.69
CA VAL A 206 -21.53 14.37 2.64
C VAL A 206 -21.03 14.90 3.98
N VAL A 207 -21.82 14.69 4.99
CA VAL A 207 -21.54 15.02 6.41
C VAL A 207 -20.27 14.34 6.97
N LYS A 208 -19.59 13.50 6.18
CA LYS A 208 -18.39 12.79 6.63
C LYS A 208 -17.12 13.51 6.13
N PRO A 209 -16.29 14.03 7.04
CA PRO A 209 -14.98 14.54 6.68
C PRO A 209 -14.13 13.45 6.01
N ILE A 210 -13.25 13.86 5.11
CA ILE A 210 -12.28 12.98 4.44
C ILE A 210 -10.90 13.35 4.95
N CYS A 211 -10.13 12.37 5.38
CA CYS A 211 -8.76 12.55 5.85
C CYS A 211 -7.76 11.82 4.93
N ALA A 212 -6.49 12.19 5.03
CA ALA A 212 -5.41 11.41 4.45
C ALA A 212 -5.35 10.02 5.11
N ASN A 213 -4.89 9.04 4.38
CA ASN A 213 -4.69 7.68 4.89
C ASN A 213 -3.19 7.33 4.95
N VAL A 214 -2.88 6.13 5.46
CA VAL A 214 -1.51 5.68 5.69
C VAL A 214 -0.63 5.73 4.43
N ASP A 215 -1.22 5.58 3.24
CA ASP A 215 -0.48 5.56 1.97
C ASP A 215 0.00 6.95 1.54
N PHE A 216 -0.60 8.03 2.08
CA PHE A 216 -0.24 9.39 1.71
C PHE A 216 1.21 9.72 2.07
N TYR A 217 1.66 9.39 3.28
CA TYR A 217 3.03 9.67 3.73
C TYR A 217 3.97 8.47 3.60
N SER A 218 3.47 7.23 3.49
CA SER A 218 4.35 6.05 3.48
C SER A 218 5.28 6.02 2.26
N GLY A 219 4.77 6.38 1.08
CA GLY A 219 5.59 6.47 -0.13
C GLY A 219 6.68 7.54 -0.02
N PHE A 220 6.36 8.71 0.51
CA PHE A 220 7.32 9.78 0.76
C PHE A 220 8.43 9.36 1.73
N ILE A 221 8.07 8.68 2.82
CA ILE A 221 9.04 8.08 3.74
C ILE A 221 9.96 7.11 3.02
N TYR A 222 9.41 6.21 2.21
CA TYR A 222 10.21 5.22 1.48
C TYR A 222 11.18 5.90 0.48
N THR A 223 10.74 6.94 -0.21
CA THR A 223 11.59 7.76 -1.08
C THR A 223 12.74 8.41 -0.30
N MET A 224 12.47 9.03 0.85
CA MET A 224 13.51 9.61 1.71
C MET A 224 14.48 8.56 2.28
N LEU A 225 14.05 7.33 2.45
CA LEU A 225 14.89 6.20 2.86
C LEU A 225 15.72 5.63 1.70
N GLY A 226 15.50 6.09 0.47
CA GLY A 226 16.13 5.58 -0.74
C GLY A 226 15.67 4.18 -1.12
N ILE A 227 14.42 3.86 -0.79
CA ILE A 227 13.77 2.60 -1.18
C ILE A 227 13.19 2.79 -2.58
N PRO A 228 13.52 1.94 -3.56
CA PRO A 228 12.95 2.01 -4.90
C PRO A 228 11.44 1.76 -4.91
N GLU A 229 10.74 2.41 -5.83
CA GLU A 229 9.27 2.34 -5.94
C GLU A 229 8.76 0.90 -6.16
N GLU A 230 9.51 0.08 -6.88
CA GLU A 230 9.19 -1.32 -7.14
C GLU A 230 9.15 -2.16 -5.85
N LEU A 231 9.77 -1.68 -4.78
CA LEU A 231 9.79 -2.34 -3.48
C LEU A 231 8.71 -1.86 -2.50
N PHE A 232 7.91 -0.85 -2.84
CA PHE A 232 6.88 -0.32 -1.93
C PHE A 232 5.84 -1.38 -1.58
N THR A 233 5.23 -2.03 -2.57
CA THR A 233 4.28 -3.13 -2.35
C THR A 233 4.95 -4.37 -1.73
N PRO A 234 6.13 -4.82 -2.16
CA PRO A 234 6.88 -5.88 -1.47
C PRO A 234 7.16 -5.61 0.01
N ILE A 235 7.57 -4.39 0.39
CA ILE A 235 7.80 -4.03 1.80
C ILE A 235 6.48 -4.05 2.58
N PHE A 236 5.40 -3.59 1.98
CA PHE A 236 4.07 -3.72 2.57
C PHE A 236 3.70 -5.20 2.81
N ALA A 237 3.97 -6.08 1.85
CA ALA A 237 3.74 -7.53 2.02
C ALA A 237 4.57 -8.12 3.15
N ILE A 238 5.86 -7.77 3.26
CA ILE A 238 6.75 -8.19 4.35
C ILE A 238 6.15 -7.80 5.71
N SER A 239 5.64 -6.60 5.83
CA SER A 239 4.98 -6.15 7.05
C SER A 239 3.67 -6.92 7.30
N ARG A 240 2.80 -7.00 6.31
CA ARG A 240 1.45 -7.56 6.43
C ARG A 240 1.43 -9.08 6.66
N ILE A 241 2.52 -9.79 6.37
CA ILE A 241 2.60 -11.23 6.63
C ILE A 241 2.36 -11.57 8.11
N ALA A 242 2.72 -10.67 9.04
CA ALA A 242 2.43 -10.82 10.46
C ALA A 242 0.91 -10.87 10.73
N GLY A 243 0.16 -9.90 10.18
CA GLY A 243 -1.30 -9.87 10.29
C GLY A 243 -1.97 -11.04 9.58
N TRP A 244 -1.56 -11.37 8.36
CA TRP A 244 -2.10 -12.57 7.66
C TRP A 244 -1.85 -13.85 8.45
N SER A 245 -0.69 -13.98 9.08
CA SER A 245 -0.37 -15.14 9.91
C SER A 245 -1.22 -15.21 11.17
N ALA A 246 -1.46 -14.07 11.81
CA ALA A 246 -2.33 -13.99 12.98
C ALA A 246 -3.77 -14.38 12.63
N HIS A 247 -4.33 -13.83 11.55
CA HIS A 247 -5.68 -14.17 11.07
C HIS A 247 -5.78 -15.64 10.64
N ARG A 248 -4.73 -16.19 10.02
CA ARG A 248 -4.72 -17.62 9.70
C ARG A 248 -4.74 -18.48 10.96
N LEU A 249 -3.95 -18.13 11.97
CA LEU A 249 -3.93 -18.86 13.25
C LEU A 249 -5.32 -18.80 13.92
N GLU A 250 -5.94 -17.62 13.91
CA GLU A 250 -7.29 -17.43 14.44
C GLU A 250 -8.31 -18.33 13.74
N GLU A 251 -8.29 -18.40 12.39
CA GLU A 251 -9.17 -19.26 11.60
C GLU A 251 -8.97 -20.74 11.93
N LEU A 252 -7.71 -21.18 12.06
CA LEU A 252 -7.36 -22.57 12.38
C LEU A 252 -7.77 -22.95 13.82
N VAL A 253 -7.62 -22.05 14.79
CA VAL A 253 -7.98 -22.28 16.19
C VAL A 253 -9.50 -22.33 16.37
N ASN A 254 -10.21 -21.45 15.70
CA ASN A 254 -11.67 -21.36 15.78
C ASN A 254 -12.38 -22.51 15.05
N ARG A 255 -11.68 -23.29 14.21
CA ARG A 255 -12.21 -24.41 13.44
C ARG A 255 -13.49 -24.05 12.71
N GLY A 256 -13.50 -22.88 12.09
CA GLY A 256 -14.63 -22.37 11.32
C GLY A 256 -15.04 -23.30 10.18
N LYS A 257 -16.27 -23.13 9.72
CA LYS A 257 -16.73 -23.77 8.49
C LYS A 257 -16.11 -23.07 7.29
N ILE A 258 -15.94 -23.80 6.18
CA ILE A 258 -15.54 -23.19 4.92
C ILE A 258 -16.40 -21.96 4.62
N ILE A 259 -15.75 -20.82 4.36
CA ILE A 259 -16.42 -19.55 4.07
C ILE A 259 -17.13 -19.66 2.72
N ARG A 260 -18.45 -19.59 2.75
CA ARG A 260 -19.34 -19.64 1.59
C ARG A 260 -20.33 -18.49 1.66
N PRO A 261 -20.02 -17.33 1.07
CA PRO A 261 -20.95 -16.21 1.03
C PRO A 261 -22.27 -16.63 0.37
N ALA A 262 -23.39 -16.30 0.98
CA ALA A 262 -24.68 -16.46 0.35
C ALA A 262 -24.82 -15.44 -0.78
N TYR A 263 -25.25 -15.88 -1.95
CA TYR A 263 -25.63 -14.98 -3.02
C TYR A 263 -26.98 -15.38 -3.61
N LYS A 264 -27.70 -14.42 -4.16
CA LYS A 264 -28.97 -14.62 -4.82
C LYS A 264 -28.84 -14.25 -6.28
N TYR A 265 -29.27 -15.14 -7.16
CA TYR A 265 -29.40 -14.83 -8.57
C TYR A 265 -30.50 -13.79 -8.76
N VAL A 266 -30.14 -12.67 -9.36
CA VAL A 266 -31.05 -11.53 -9.61
C VAL A 266 -31.44 -11.38 -11.09
N GLY A 267 -30.91 -12.23 -11.97
CA GLY A 267 -31.26 -12.25 -13.37
C GLY A 267 -32.62 -12.94 -13.62
N HIS A 268 -33.13 -12.78 -14.84
CA HIS A 268 -34.35 -13.48 -15.26
C HIS A 268 -34.07 -14.96 -15.49
N HIS A 269 -34.97 -15.82 -14.99
CA HIS A 269 -34.89 -17.25 -15.28
C HIS A 269 -35.06 -17.44 -16.79
N ARG A 270 -34.13 -18.19 -17.40
CA ARG A 270 -34.18 -18.56 -18.81
C ARG A 270 -34.25 -20.11 -18.87
N PRO A 271 -35.12 -20.69 -19.72
CA PRO A 271 -35.11 -22.11 -19.92
C PRO A 271 -33.77 -22.58 -20.51
N PHE A 272 -33.38 -23.80 -20.21
CA PHE A 272 -32.21 -24.40 -20.84
C PHE A 272 -32.46 -24.55 -22.35
N VAL A 273 -31.47 -24.13 -23.15
CA VAL A 273 -31.47 -24.30 -24.61
C VAL A 273 -30.30 -25.22 -24.98
N ASP A 274 -30.54 -26.28 -25.70
CA ASP A 274 -29.49 -27.19 -26.17
C ASP A 274 -28.47 -26.42 -27.03
N ALA A 275 -27.19 -26.85 -26.98
CA ALA A 275 -26.11 -26.14 -27.69
C ALA A 275 -26.36 -26.02 -29.19
N LYS A 276 -26.97 -27.02 -29.80
CA LYS A 276 -27.38 -27.08 -31.24
C LYS A 276 -28.45 -26.02 -31.60
N ASP A 277 -29.28 -25.63 -30.62
CA ASP A 277 -30.42 -24.72 -30.80
C ASP A 277 -30.10 -23.29 -30.33
N ARG A 278 -28.87 -23.03 -29.86
CA ARG A 278 -28.38 -21.71 -29.51
C ARG A 278 -27.99 -20.98 -30.78
N GLY A 279 -28.85 -20.12 -31.29
CA GLY A 279 -28.53 -19.27 -32.43
C GLY A 279 -27.23 -18.51 -32.20
N THR A 280 -26.41 -18.35 -33.24
CA THR A 280 -25.29 -17.45 -33.28
C THR A 280 -25.86 -16.04 -33.08
N THR A 281 -25.77 -15.51 -31.86
CA THR A 281 -26.05 -14.12 -31.59
C THR A 281 -25.01 -13.31 -32.38
N GLU A 282 -25.44 -12.70 -33.46
CA GLU A 282 -24.70 -11.61 -34.11
C GLU A 282 -24.38 -10.56 -33.04
N LYS A 283 -23.12 -10.12 -33.05
CA LYS A 283 -22.57 -9.14 -32.12
C LYS A 283 -23.20 -7.77 -32.28
#